data_356df96939e72cc353b10b54a6f32fbd
#
_entry.id   356df96939e72cc353b10b54a6f32fbd
#
_cell.length_a   1.000
_cell.length_b   1.000
_cell.length_c   1.000
_cell.angle_alpha   90.00
_cell.angle_beta   90.00
_cell.angle_gamma   90.00
#
_symmetry.space_group_name_H-M   'P 1'
#
loop_
_entity.id
_entity.type
_entity.pdbx_description
1 polymer ?
#
loop_
_entity_poly.entity_id
_entity_poly.type
_entity_poly.pdbx_seq_one_letter_code
_entity_poly.pdbx_strand_id
1 'polypeptide(L)'
;MKVFILGAGKVGRALAAALKKQGIKVTLRPARKGVPTTKIDASIIVLALRDRQLPPVAADLATSGVVPRRAVVVHNAGSLPADVLEPLRGVCAGIAQMHPMISFASLDVFPTLTRGHVHVKGDAEAEKRARTLAKKLHMTPRTFAALDTVGYHAAAGLVANGAAALAAIGVELLAVSGVPRAEAPKMLGPLLRSVADNVEALGFPDALTGPVRRGDAGAIGRQIELLGERLPEALPLFVTSGLAQLPIAERIGDAPKTDLAKVGKVLEKALRGAGARARRASGGKKASSAGRRATSSSPSRLHKRRSRT
;
A
#
# COMPACT_ATOMS: atom_id res chain seq x y z
N MET A 1 -19.24 4.96 24.88
CA MET A 1 -19.03 5.26 23.44
C MET A 1 -19.60 4.12 22.63
N LYS A 2 -20.39 4.39 21.59
CA LYS A 2 -20.90 3.43 20.63
C LYS A 2 -20.35 3.78 19.26
N VAL A 3 -19.88 2.82 18.51
CA VAL A 3 -19.28 3.02 17.18
C VAL A 3 -20.06 2.20 16.14
N PHE A 4 -20.42 2.84 15.05
CA PHE A 4 -20.97 2.18 13.86
C PHE A 4 -19.94 2.22 12.75
N ILE A 5 -19.62 1.07 12.15
CA ILE A 5 -18.67 0.97 11.04
C ILE A 5 -19.42 0.50 9.81
N LEU A 6 -19.44 1.33 8.77
CA LEU A 6 -19.93 0.98 7.44
C LEU A 6 -18.72 0.56 6.58
N GLY A 7 -18.70 -0.71 6.21
CA GLY A 7 -17.60 -1.33 5.47
C GLY A 7 -16.97 -2.47 6.26
N ALA A 8 -17.29 -3.71 5.92
CA ALA A 8 -16.74 -4.93 6.53
C ALA A 8 -15.56 -5.50 5.71
N GLY A 9 -14.75 -4.60 5.12
CA GLY A 9 -13.47 -4.92 4.50
C GLY A 9 -12.35 -5.10 5.54
N LYS A 10 -11.10 -5.19 5.07
CA LYS A 10 -9.91 -5.42 5.90
C LYS A 10 -9.78 -4.39 7.03
N VAL A 11 -9.89 -3.10 6.71
CA VAL A 11 -9.82 -2.01 7.70
C VAL A 11 -10.99 -2.08 8.69
N GLY A 12 -12.23 -2.14 8.20
CA GLY A 12 -13.41 -2.12 9.06
C GLY A 12 -13.50 -3.31 10.02
N ARG A 13 -13.11 -4.52 9.57
CA ARG A 13 -13.03 -5.71 10.45
C ARG A 13 -11.94 -5.57 11.51
N ALA A 14 -10.76 -5.12 11.13
CA ALA A 14 -9.65 -4.94 12.07
C ALA A 14 -9.99 -3.90 13.14
N LEU A 15 -10.53 -2.74 12.75
CA LEU A 15 -10.98 -1.71 13.69
C LEU A 15 -12.09 -2.23 14.61
N ALA A 16 -13.09 -2.94 14.05
CA ALA A 16 -14.19 -3.50 14.84
C ALA A 16 -13.68 -4.52 15.88
N ALA A 17 -12.76 -5.40 15.49
CA ALA A 17 -12.15 -6.38 16.39
C ALA A 17 -11.35 -5.69 17.50
N ALA A 18 -10.51 -4.73 17.16
CA ALA A 18 -9.69 -4.00 18.12
C ALA A 18 -10.55 -3.21 19.11
N LEU A 19 -11.58 -2.50 18.65
CA LEU A 19 -12.48 -1.74 19.51
C LEU A 19 -13.31 -2.63 20.45
N LYS A 20 -13.77 -3.80 19.97
CA LYS A 20 -14.48 -4.77 20.79
C LYS A 20 -13.60 -5.30 21.92
N LYS A 21 -12.30 -5.55 21.67
CA LYS A 21 -11.33 -5.94 22.71
C LYS A 21 -11.18 -4.87 23.81
N GLN A 22 -11.45 -3.61 23.50
CA GLN A 22 -11.46 -2.49 24.46
C GLN A 22 -12.84 -2.27 25.12
N GLY A 23 -13.77 -3.23 25.03
CA GLY A 23 -15.11 -3.13 25.60
C GLY A 23 -16.03 -2.11 24.92
N ILE A 24 -15.69 -1.62 23.72
CA ILE A 24 -16.50 -0.65 23.00
C ILE A 24 -17.60 -1.37 22.23
N LYS A 25 -18.85 -0.89 22.36
CA LYS A 25 -19.98 -1.40 21.58
C LYS A 25 -19.82 -1.01 20.12
N VAL A 26 -19.62 -2.00 19.23
CA VAL A 26 -19.40 -1.80 17.79
C VAL A 26 -20.46 -2.51 16.98
N THR A 27 -21.12 -1.78 16.10
CA THR A 27 -21.96 -2.33 15.02
C THR A 27 -21.17 -2.28 13.72
N LEU A 28 -20.92 -3.44 13.10
CA LEU A 28 -20.22 -3.54 11.81
C LEU A 28 -21.24 -3.94 10.72
N ARG A 29 -21.40 -3.06 9.72
CA ARG A 29 -22.30 -3.28 8.58
C ARG A 29 -21.53 -3.41 7.28
N PRO A 30 -21.67 -4.49 6.51
CA PRO A 30 -21.07 -4.59 5.19
C PRO A 30 -21.63 -3.52 4.23
N ALA A 31 -20.75 -2.87 3.47
CA ALA A 31 -21.14 -1.81 2.52
C ALA A 31 -22.16 -2.29 1.46
N ARG A 32 -22.08 -3.57 1.04
CA ARG A 32 -23.03 -4.17 0.08
C ARG A 32 -24.49 -4.17 0.56
N LYS A 33 -24.74 -3.99 1.86
CA LYS A 33 -26.09 -3.86 2.43
C LYS A 33 -26.64 -2.43 2.35
N GLY A 34 -25.88 -1.52 1.72
CA GLY A 34 -26.27 -0.10 1.60
C GLY A 34 -26.35 0.63 2.95
N VAL A 35 -26.84 1.85 2.89
CA VAL A 35 -27.14 2.68 4.06
C VAL A 35 -28.23 1.99 4.92
N PRO A 36 -28.18 2.08 6.26
CA PRO A 36 -29.26 1.57 7.13
C PRO A 36 -30.59 2.25 6.83
N THR A 37 -31.67 1.52 7.05
CA THR A 37 -33.05 2.08 6.96
C THR A 37 -33.58 2.57 8.31
N THR A 38 -32.87 2.27 9.41
CA THR A 38 -33.21 2.70 10.77
C THR A 38 -32.13 3.61 11.33
N LYS A 39 -32.50 4.47 12.28
CA LYS A 39 -31.55 5.38 12.93
C LYS A 39 -30.34 4.63 13.50
N ILE A 40 -29.14 5.16 13.23
CA ILE A 40 -27.89 4.61 13.72
C ILE A 40 -27.75 4.96 15.21
N ASP A 41 -27.62 3.95 16.08
CA ASP A 41 -27.33 4.14 17.50
C ASP A 41 -25.81 4.16 17.74
N ALA A 42 -25.18 5.28 17.38
CA ALA A 42 -23.75 5.49 17.59
C ALA A 42 -23.41 6.96 17.82
N SER A 43 -22.30 7.20 18.53
CA SER A 43 -21.70 8.53 18.69
C SER A 43 -20.61 8.82 17.66
N ILE A 44 -20.06 7.77 17.04
CA ILE A 44 -19.06 7.85 15.97
C ILE A 44 -19.48 6.87 14.87
N ILE A 45 -19.53 7.37 13.64
CA ILE A 45 -19.77 6.58 12.42
C ILE A 45 -18.46 6.54 11.64
N VAL A 46 -17.94 5.36 11.36
CA VAL A 46 -16.70 5.16 10.59
C VAL A 46 -17.07 4.61 9.21
N LEU A 47 -16.67 5.30 8.16
CA LEU A 47 -16.81 4.87 6.77
C LEU A 47 -15.51 4.21 6.31
N ALA A 48 -15.42 2.88 6.48
CA ALA A 48 -14.30 2.07 6.05
C ALA A 48 -14.52 1.55 4.62
N LEU A 49 -14.60 2.47 3.67
CA LEU A 49 -14.98 2.27 2.28
C LEU A 49 -13.81 2.53 1.33
N ARG A 50 -13.94 2.10 0.07
CA ARG A 50 -13.02 2.53 -0.99
C ARG A 50 -13.27 4.00 -1.32
N ASP A 51 -12.24 4.73 -1.72
CA ASP A 51 -12.29 6.17 -2.02
C ASP A 51 -13.47 6.55 -2.91
N ARG A 52 -13.66 5.85 -4.02
CA ARG A 52 -14.76 6.08 -4.98
C ARG A 52 -16.17 5.88 -4.41
N GLN A 53 -16.29 5.21 -3.27
CA GLN A 53 -17.60 4.95 -2.63
C GLN A 53 -17.96 6.02 -1.60
N LEU A 54 -16.99 6.83 -1.16
CA LEU A 54 -17.23 7.81 -0.10
C LEU A 54 -18.21 8.91 -0.53
N PRO A 55 -18.05 9.59 -1.70
CA PRO A 55 -18.98 10.65 -2.09
C PRO A 55 -20.43 10.18 -2.21
N PRO A 56 -20.78 9.12 -2.96
CA PRO A 56 -22.16 8.69 -3.06
C PRO A 56 -22.74 8.22 -1.72
N VAL A 57 -21.97 7.51 -0.89
CA VAL A 57 -22.45 7.06 0.43
C VAL A 57 -22.64 8.24 1.38
N ALA A 58 -21.82 9.30 1.31
CA ALA A 58 -22.00 10.52 2.09
C ALA A 58 -23.32 11.22 1.71
N ALA A 59 -23.64 11.34 0.42
CA ALA A 59 -24.88 11.91 -0.07
C ALA A 59 -26.11 11.07 0.37
N ASP A 60 -26.03 9.76 0.23
CA ASP A 60 -27.11 8.85 0.66
C ASP A 60 -27.37 8.95 2.17
N LEU A 61 -26.31 8.97 2.99
CA LEU A 61 -26.42 9.14 4.44
C LEU A 61 -27.01 10.50 4.82
N ALA A 62 -26.64 11.56 4.11
CA ALA A 62 -27.14 12.92 4.40
C ALA A 62 -28.66 13.02 4.19
N THR A 63 -29.21 12.36 3.18
CA THR A 63 -30.62 12.38 2.85
C THR A 63 -31.47 11.33 3.57
N SER A 64 -30.83 10.27 4.08
CA SER A 64 -31.54 9.11 4.67
C SER A 64 -32.23 9.38 6.00
N GLY A 65 -31.87 10.46 6.73
CA GLY A 65 -32.36 10.74 8.07
C GLY A 65 -31.90 9.77 9.17
N VAL A 66 -31.01 8.80 8.85
CA VAL A 66 -30.53 7.79 9.81
C VAL A 66 -29.36 8.24 10.65
N VAL A 67 -28.64 9.30 10.25
CA VAL A 67 -27.47 9.82 10.96
C VAL A 67 -27.94 10.64 12.17
N PRO A 68 -27.49 10.29 13.40
CA PRO A 68 -27.83 11.11 14.58
C PRO A 68 -27.12 12.46 14.52
N ARG A 69 -27.84 13.56 14.76
CA ARG A 69 -27.23 14.91 14.77
C ARG A 69 -26.04 15.04 15.72
N ARG A 70 -26.03 14.29 16.82
CA ARG A 70 -24.92 14.25 17.80
C ARG A 70 -23.74 13.37 17.41
N ALA A 71 -23.88 12.55 16.37
CA ALA A 71 -22.78 11.68 15.93
C ALA A 71 -21.79 12.47 15.05
N VAL A 72 -20.52 12.08 15.10
CA VAL A 72 -19.52 12.50 14.12
C VAL A 72 -19.33 11.41 13.09
N VAL A 73 -19.00 11.80 11.86
CA VAL A 73 -18.73 10.86 10.78
C VAL A 73 -17.27 11.00 10.35
N VAL A 74 -16.56 9.86 10.32
CA VAL A 74 -15.15 9.82 9.91
C VAL A 74 -14.95 8.81 8.80
N HIS A 75 -13.96 9.04 7.92
CA HIS A 75 -13.54 8.05 6.91
C HIS A 75 -12.07 7.66 7.08
N ASN A 76 -11.68 6.51 6.50
CA ASN A 76 -10.32 5.97 6.59
C ASN A 76 -9.51 6.08 5.29
N ALA A 77 -10.00 6.77 4.25
CA ALA A 77 -9.24 6.98 3.01
C ALA A 77 -8.01 7.86 3.28
N GLY A 78 -6.86 7.48 2.75
CA GLY A 78 -5.60 8.18 2.98
C GLY A 78 -5.37 9.34 2.02
N SER A 79 -5.87 9.23 0.79
CA SER A 79 -5.70 10.21 -0.28
C SER A 79 -6.76 11.30 -0.34
N LEU A 80 -7.83 11.19 0.47
CA LEU A 80 -8.97 12.12 0.44
C LEU A 80 -9.04 12.95 1.72
N PRO A 81 -9.27 14.27 1.64
CA PRO A 81 -9.51 15.12 2.81
C PRO A 81 -10.88 14.85 3.43
N ALA A 82 -11.13 15.41 4.62
CA ALA A 82 -12.42 15.28 5.31
C ALA A 82 -13.61 15.77 4.46
N ASP A 83 -13.38 16.75 3.60
CA ASP A 83 -14.42 17.41 2.78
C ASP A 83 -15.08 16.47 1.75
N VAL A 84 -14.54 15.28 1.51
CA VAL A 84 -15.25 14.24 0.76
C VAL A 84 -16.59 13.86 1.41
N LEU A 85 -16.75 14.17 2.72
CA LEU A 85 -17.97 13.96 3.50
C LEU A 85 -18.82 15.25 3.66
N GLU A 86 -18.54 16.32 2.91
CA GLU A 86 -19.24 17.63 2.99
C GLU A 86 -20.77 17.53 3.10
N PRO A 87 -21.47 16.68 2.34
CA PRO A 87 -22.93 16.56 2.45
C PRO A 87 -23.43 16.23 3.87
N LEU A 88 -22.58 15.69 4.73
CA LEU A 88 -22.95 15.29 6.09
C LEU A 88 -22.83 16.40 7.13
N ARG A 89 -22.17 17.54 6.86
CA ARG A 89 -22.02 18.64 7.83
C ARG A 89 -23.34 19.18 8.36
N GLY A 90 -24.35 19.25 7.52
CA GLY A 90 -25.69 19.74 7.93
C GLY A 90 -26.50 18.76 8.80
N VAL A 91 -26.11 17.48 8.88
CA VAL A 91 -26.90 16.42 9.52
C VAL A 91 -26.22 15.71 10.68
N CYS A 92 -24.91 15.97 10.91
CA CYS A 92 -24.12 15.37 12.01
C CYS A 92 -23.39 16.45 12.82
N ALA A 93 -22.67 16.06 13.86
CA ALA A 93 -21.90 16.96 14.72
C ALA A 93 -20.54 17.37 14.13
N GLY A 94 -20.16 16.81 13.00
CA GLY A 94 -18.93 17.13 12.28
C GLY A 94 -18.36 15.92 11.55
N ILE A 95 -17.46 16.21 10.60
CA ILE A 95 -16.80 15.23 9.73
C ILE A 95 -15.28 15.27 9.90
N ALA A 96 -14.61 14.12 9.73
CA ALA A 96 -13.15 14.07 9.74
C ALA A 96 -12.59 12.93 8.87
N GLN A 97 -11.36 13.11 8.43
CA GLN A 97 -10.49 12.02 8.02
C GLN A 97 -9.85 11.40 9.28
N MET A 98 -9.80 10.07 9.35
CA MET A 98 -9.09 9.30 10.37
C MET A 98 -8.36 8.15 9.67
N HIS A 99 -7.19 8.44 9.08
CA HIS A 99 -6.43 7.48 8.30
C HIS A 99 -5.33 6.80 9.13
N PRO A 100 -5.46 5.50 9.46
CA PRO A 100 -4.40 4.75 10.11
C PRO A 100 -3.26 4.44 9.11
N MET A 101 -2.04 4.84 9.45
CA MET A 101 -0.84 4.51 8.67
C MET A 101 -0.38 3.08 9.01
N ILE A 102 -1.20 2.12 8.66
CA ILE A 102 -1.03 0.70 8.93
C ILE A 102 -1.43 -0.11 7.69
N SER A 103 -0.69 -1.18 7.39
CA SER A 103 -1.03 -2.11 6.32
C SER A 103 -2.04 -3.17 6.78
N PHE A 104 -3.19 -3.24 6.10
CA PHE A 104 -4.26 -4.22 6.37
C PHE A 104 -4.33 -5.24 5.24
N ALA A 105 -3.67 -6.38 5.40
CA ALA A 105 -3.52 -7.36 4.35
C ALA A 105 -4.61 -8.43 4.29
N SER A 106 -5.27 -8.75 5.42
CA SER A 106 -6.20 -9.88 5.56
C SER A 106 -7.57 -9.45 6.10
N LEU A 107 -8.59 -10.29 5.87
CA LEU A 107 -9.91 -10.16 6.48
C LEU A 107 -9.97 -10.80 7.88
N ASP A 108 -9.04 -11.70 8.19
CA ASP A 108 -9.08 -12.56 9.37
C ASP A 108 -7.82 -12.44 10.23
N VAL A 109 -6.68 -12.10 9.64
CA VAL A 109 -5.43 -11.79 10.35
C VAL A 109 -5.27 -10.27 10.43
N PHE A 110 -5.38 -9.73 11.64
CA PHE A 110 -5.35 -8.29 11.86
C PHE A 110 -3.96 -7.81 12.28
N PRO A 111 -3.51 -6.64 11.78
CA PRO A 111 -2.25 -6.07 12.22
C PRO A 111 -2.34 -5.58 13.67
N THR A 112 -1.20 -5.53 14.35
CA THR A 112 -1.07 -4.81 15.61
C THR A 112 -1.24 -3.31 15.34
N LEU A 113 -2.16 -2.66 16.06
CA LEU A 113 -2.40 -1.22 15.97
C LEU A 113 -1.54 -0.42 16.95
N THR A 114 -1.05 -1.07 18.02
CA THR A 114 -0.16 -0.46 19.01
C THR A 114 1.07 0.13 18.35
N ARG A 115 1.47 1.34 18.78
CA ARG A 115 2.53 2.17 18.19
C ARG A 115 2.23 2.71 16.79
N GLY A 116 1.14 2.30 16.14
CA GLY A 116 0.74 2.84 14.85
C GLY A 116 0.34 4.31 14.95
N HIS A 117 0.61 5.09 13.90
CA HIS A 117 0.14 6.46 13.79
C HIS A 117 -1.17 6.53 13.01
N VAL A 118 -1.98 7.53 13.33
CA VAL A 118 -3.21 7.82 12.60
C VAL A 118 -3.29 9.32 12.35
N HIS A 119 -3.44 9.71 11.08
CA HIS A 119 -3.73 11.10 10.75
C HIS A 119 -5.19 11.39 11.01
N VAL A 120 -5.45 12.50 11.72
CA VAL A 120 -6.82 12.97 12.04
C VAL A 120 -6.91 14.44 11.66
N LYS A 121 -7.88 14.80 10.79
CA LYS A 121 -8.14 16.17 10.37
C LYS A 121 -9.62 16.33 9.98
N GLY A 122 -10.25 17.43 10.38
CA GLY A 122 -11.65 17.74 10.07
C GLY A 122 -12.22 18.81 10.98
N ASP A 123 -13.52 18.76 11.23
CA ASP A 123 -14.21 19.68 12.14
C ASP A 123 -13.82 19.40 13.61
N ALA A 124 -13.76 20.43 14.45
CA ALA A 124 -13.20 20.36 15.80
C ALA A 124 -13.77 19.20 16.66
N GLU A 125 -15.09 19.01 16.66
CA GLU A 125 -15.72 17.95 17.44
C GLU A 125 -15.44 16.56 16.86
N ALA A 126 -15.37 16.44 15.52
CA ALA A 126 -15.02 15.20 14.85
C ALA A 126 -13.54 14.82 15.08
N GLU A 127 -12.62 15.79 14.99
CA GLU A 127 -11.21 15.56 15.36
C GLU A 127 -11.07 15.07 16.79
N LYS A 128 -11.70 15.74 17.75
CA LYS A 128 -11.67 15.40 19.18
C LYS A 128 -12.08 13.94 19.40
N ARG A 129 -13.21 13.52 18.82
CA ARG A 129 -13.72 12.15 18.98
C ARG A 129 -12.90 11.13 18.22
N ALA A 130 -12.43 11.45 17.01
CA ALA A 130 -11.56 10.60 16.24
C ALA A 130 -10.22 10.35 16.96
N ARG A 131 -9.63 11.41 17.55
CA ARG A 131 -8.42 11.28 18.38
C ARG A 131 -8.66 10.39 19.62
N THR A 132 -9.82 10.53 20.26
CA THR A 132 -10.22 9.66 21.38
C THR A 132 -10.35 8.20 20.92
N LEU A 133 -10.98 7.97 19.77
CA LEU A 133 -11.11 6.63 19.18
C LEU A 133 -9.75 6.02 18.84
N ALA A 134 -8.85 6.80 18.25
CA ALA A 134 -7.48 6.39 17.94
C ALA A 134 -6.70 5.94 19.20
N LYS A 135 -6.79 6.72 20.29
CA LYS A 135 -6.17 6.36 21.58
C LYS A 135 -6.74 5.06 22.14
N LYS A 136 -8.05 4.80 21.99
CA LYS A 136 -8.67 3.52 22.38
C LYS A 136 -8.19 2.34 21.54
N LEU A 137 -7.69 2.61 20.34
CA LEU A 137 -7.03 1.63 19.47
C LEU A 137 -5.51 1.48 19.78
N HIS A 138 -5.00 2.17 20.82
CA HIS A 138 -3.59 2.27 21.17
C HIS A 138 -2.71 2.87 20.06
N MET A 139 -3.31 3.71 19.21
CA MET A 139 -2.62 4.44 18.16
C MET A 139 -2.28 5.85 18.59
N THR A 140 -1.24 6.44 17.99
CA THR A 140 -0.85 7.83 18.21
C THR A 140 -1.52 8.75 17.18
N PRO A 141 -2.51 9.58 17.57
CA PRO A 141 -3.14 10.51 16.65
C PRO A 141 -2.21 11.69 16.35
N ARG A 142 -2.07 12.01 15.07
CA ARG A 142 -1.32 13.16 14.54
C ARG A 142 -2.25 14.05 13.72
N THR A 143 -1.99 15.35 13.73
CA THR A 143 -2.68 16.34 12.88
C THR A 143 -1.63 17.25 12.27
N PHE A 144 -1.67 17.40 10.95
CA PHE A 144 -0.80 18.30 10.20
C PHE A 144 -1.68 19.31 9.46
N ALA A 145 -1.42 20.60 9.67
CA ALA A 145 -2.32 21.67 9.18
C ALA A 145 -2.38 21.73 7.63
N ALA A 146 -1.22 21.58 6.98
CA ALA A 146 -1.04 21.71 5.54
C ALA A 146 -0.63 20.37 4.89
N LEU A 147 -1.27 19.25 5.29
CA LEU A 147 -0.94 17.95 4.74
C LEU A 147 -1.48 17.80 3.31
N ASP A 148 -0.59 17.56 2.35
CA ASP A 148 -0.97 16.99 1.06
C ASP A 148 -1.32 15.51 1.27
N THR A 149 -2.61 15.19 1.23
CA THR A 149 -3.10 13.83 1.47
C THR A 149 -2.70 12.85 0.38
N VAL A 150 -2.49 13.32 -0.86
CA VAL A 150 -2.03 12.47 -1.97
C VAL A 150 -0.58 12.08 -1.76
N GLY A 151 0.31 13.05 -1.48
CA GLY A 151 1.72 12.80 -1.16
C GLY A 151 1.88 11.92 0.08
N TYR A 152 1.10 12.20 1.14
CA TYR A 152 1.06 11.38 2.35
C TYR A 152 0.69 9.92 2.06
N HIS A 153 -0.36 9.69 1.28
CA HIS A 153 -0.80 8.32 0.93
C HIS A 153 0.18 7.63 -0.02
N ALA A 154 0.79 8.40 -0.94
CA ALA A 154 1.84 7.87 -1.82
C ALA A 154 3.06 7.39 -1.03
N ALA A 155 3.50 8.14 -0.01
CA ALA A 155 4.58 7.73 0.88
C ALA A 155 4.24 6.43 1.65
N ALA A 156 3.02 6.34 2.20
CA ALA A 156 2.54 5.13 2.86
C ALA A 156 2.51 3.92 1.91
N GLY A 157 2.01 4.12 0.68
CA GLY A 157 1.97 3.09 -0.37
C GLY A 157 3.37 2.65 -0.81
N LEU A 158 4.28 3.60 -1.01
CA LEU A 158 5.67 3.31 -1.39
C LEU A 158 6.35 2.43 -0.34
N VAL A 159 6.21 2.76 0.94
CA VAL A 159 6.83 1.99 2.01
C VAL A 159 6.12 0.65 2.23
N ALA A 160 4.81 0.63 2.42
CA ALA A 160 4.10 -0.60 2.77
C ALA A 160 4.01 -1.59 1.59
N ASN A 161 3.58 -1.12 0.41
CA ASN A 161 3.44 -1.98 -0.76
C ASN A 161 4.80 -2.26 -1.40
N GLY A 162 5.72 -1.30 -1.37
CA GLY A 162 7.11 -1.48 -1.80
C GLY A 162 7.83 -2.54 -0.98
N ALA A 163 7.73 -2.50 0.35
CA ALA A 163 8.30 -3.53 1.22
C ALA A 163 7.73 -4.93 0.92
N ALA A 164 6.42 -5.04 0.66
CA ALA A 164 5.81 -6.30 0.28
C ALA A 164 6.35 -6.83 -1.08
N ALA A 165 6.53 -5.94 -2.06
CA ALA A 165 7.10 -6.30 -3.37
C ALA A 165 8.58 -6.72 -3.24
N LEU A 166 9.38 -5.98 -2.46
CA LEU A 166 10.78 -6.34 -2.17
C LEU A 166 10.88 -7.70 -1.46
N ALA A 167 10.00 -7.96 -0.49
CA ALA A 167 9.95 -9.24 0.20
C ALA A 167 9.58 -10.40 -0.74
N ALA A 168 8.63 -10.18 -1.66
CA ALA A 168 8.25 -11.19 -2.65
C ALA A 168 9.44 -11.57 -3.56
N ILE A 169 10.20 -10.58 -4.03
CA ILE A 169 11.43 -10.82 -4.81
C ILE A 169 12.50 -11.50 -3.95
N GLY A 170 12.61 -11.09 -2.67
CA GLY A 170 13.51 -11.74 -1.72
C GLY A 170 13.20 -13.23 -1.52
N VAL A 171 11.92 -13.62 -1.51
CA VAL A 171 11.50 -15.04 -1.47
C VAL A 171 12.01 -15.80 -2.69
N GLU A 172 11.85 -15.22 -3.90
CA GLU A 172 12.35 -15.85 -5.13
C GLU A 172 13.88 -15.98 -5.13
N LEU A 173 14.58 -14.93 -4.69
CA LEU A 173 16.04 -14.95 -4.61
C LEU A 173 16.55 -15.99 -3.61
N LEU A 174 15.92 -16.10 -2.44
CA LEU A 174 16.24 -17.15 -1.46
C LEU A 174 15.96 -18.55 -2.04
N ALA A 175 14.89 -18.72 -2.79
CA ALA A 175 14.54 -20.00 -3.41
C ALA A 175 15.59 -20.44 -4.44
N VAL A 176 16.03 -19.55 -5.33
CA VAL A 176 17.11 -19.87 -6.29
C VAL A 176 18.49 -20.03 -5.63
N SER A 177 18.62 -19.56 -4.38
CA SER A 177 19.81 -19.74 -3.54
C SER A 177 19.78 -20.98 -2.65
N GLY A 178 18.72 -21.82 -2.76
CA GLY A 178 18.62 -23.11 -2.06
C GLY A 178 17.75 -23.10 -0.80
N VAL A 179 17.08 -21.99 -0.47
CA VAL A 179 16.15 -21.93 0.68
C VAL A 179 14.76 -22.39 0.24
N PRO A 180 14.11 -23.32 0.96
CA PRO A 180 12.74 -23.71 0.65
C PRO A 180 11.79 -22.51 0.67
N ARG A 181 10.93 -22.36 -0.35
CA ARG A 181 9.99 -21.22 -0.47
C ARG A 181 9.11 -21.00 0.77
N ALA A 182 8.73 -22.06 1.47
CA ALA A 182 7.91 -21.99 2.67
C ALA A 182 8.65 -21.39 3.89
N GLU A 183 9.98 -21.44 3.89
CA GLU A 183 10.82 -20.88 4.97
C GLU A 183 11.18 -19.41 4.73
N ALA A 184 11.31 -19.01 3.46
CA ALA A 184 11.75 -17.66 3.10
C ALA A 184 10.93 -16.53 3.76
N PRO A 185 9.58 -16.55 3.80
CA PRO A 185 8.80 -15.52 4.49
C PRO A 185 9.07 -15.47 6.01
N LYS A 186 9.38 -16.62 6.64
CA LYS A 186 9.70 -16.69 8.07
C LYS A 186 11.03 -16.03 8.40
N MET A 187 11.97 -16.02 7.45
CA MET A 187 13.27 -15.33 7.56
C MET A 187 13.13 -13.83 7.24
N LEU A 188 12.43 -13.48 6.17
CA LEU A 188 12.29 -12.10 5.72
C LEU A 188 11.38 -11.26 6.61
N GLY A 189 10.37 -11.84 7.25
CA GLY A 189 9.49 -11.12 8.16
C GLY A 189 10.23 -10.49 9.36
N PRO A 190 11.06 -11.25 10.12
CA PRO A 190 11.91 -10.68 11.16
C PRO A 190 12.90 -9.62 10.65
N LEU A 191 13.51 -9.85 9.47
CA LEU A 191 14.41 -8.88 8.83
C LEU A 191 13.70 -7.54 8.56
N LEU A 192 12.50 -7.57 7.98
CA LEU A 192 11.72 -6.36 7.74
C LEU A 192 11.37 -5.62 9.04
N ARG A 193 11.06 -6.36 10.11
CA ARG A 193 10.81 -5.75 11.42
C ARG A 193 12.05 -5.06 11.97
N SER A 194 13.23 -5.67 11.85
CA SER A 194 14.48 -5.04 12.31
C SER A 194 14.82 -3.77 11.52
N VAL A 195 14.50 -3.73 10.22
CA VAL A 195 14.62 -2.50 9.42
C VAL A 195 13.68 -1.41 9.93
N ALA A 196 12.42 -1.77 10.21
CA ALA A 196 11.43 -0.83 10.74
C ALA A 196 11.85 -0.30 12.12
N ASP A 197 12.35 -1.17 13.01
CA ASP A 197 12.86 -0.77 14.33
C ASP A 197 14.07 0.18 14.22
N ASN A 198 15.00 -0.06 13.28
CA ASN A 198 16.11 0.84 13.01
C ASN A 198 15.63 2.22 12.50
N VAL A 199 14.66 2.24 11.58
CA VAL A 199 14.08 3.49 11.07
C VAL A 199 13.41 4.28 12.20
N GLU A 200 12.69 3.62 13.09
CA GLU A 200 12.00 4.28 14.21
C GLU A 200 12.99 4.80 15.27
N ALA A 201 14.04 4.03 15.57
CA ALA A 201 14.99 4.34 16.63
C ALA A 201 16.08 5.33 16.19
N LEU A 202 16.60 5.20 14.98
CA LEU A 202 17.76 5.95 14.48
C LEU A 202 17.39 7.05 13.49
N GLY A 203 16.30 6.87 12.73
CA GLY A 203 15.95 7.74 11.62
C GLY A 203 16.94 7.65 10.46
N PHE A 204 16.91 8.64 9.56
CA PHE A 204 17.84 8.73 8.43
C PHE A 204 18.85 9.87 8.63
N PRO A 205 20.13 9.66 8.29
CA PRO A 205 20.66 8.57 7.45
C PRO A 205 21.01 7.27 8.18
N ASP A 206 21.04 7.22 9.51
CA ASP A 206 21.72 6.20 10.31
C ASP A 206 21.08 4.81 10.25
N ALA A 207 19.78 4.72 9.89
CA ALA A 207 19.07 3.44 9.72
C ALA A 207 19.56 2.60 8.53
N LEU A 208 20.33 3.18 7.57
CA LEU A 208 20.87 2.44 6.45
C LEU A 208 22.01 1.51 6.90
N THR A 209 21.98 0.28 6.42
CA THR A 209 23.02 -0.74 6.62
C THR A 209 23.44 -1.37 5.28
N GLY A 210 24.41 -2.29 5.31
CA GLY A 210 24.72 -3.13 4.17
C GLY A 210 25.89 -2.64 3.31
N PRO A 211 26.11 -3.29 2.13
CA PRO A 211 27.32 -3.09 1.32
C PRO A 211 27.38 -1.71 0.67
N VAL A 212 26.25 -1.09 0.30
CA VAL A 212 26.26 0.28 -0.26
C VAL A 212 26.77 1.28 0.78
N ARG A 213 26.28 1.19 2.04
CA ARG A 213 26.77 2.05 3.14
C ARG A 213 28.29 1.96 3.30
N ARG A 214 28.87 0.75 3.14
CA ARG A 214 30.31 0.51 3.29
C ARG A 214 31.13 0.76 2.02
N GLY A 215 30.52 1.16 0.91
CA GLY A 215 31.23 1.36 -0.37
C GLY A 215 31.74 0.06 -1.02
N ASP A 216 31.16 -1.13 -0.68
CA ASP A 216 31.60 -2.43 -1.15
C ASP A 216 31.12 -2.74 -2.57
N ALA A 217 31.81 -2.16 -3.57
CA ALA A 217 31.52 -2.38 -4.97
C ALA A 217 31.70 -3.85 -5.41
N GLY A 218 32.60 -4.60 -4.76
CA GLY A 218 32.82 -6.01 -5.05
C GLY A 218 31.64 -6.89 -4.64
N ALA A 219 31.09 -6.67 -3.43
CA ALA A 219 29.87 -7.38 -3.00
C ALA A 219 28.68 -7.08 -3.91
N ILE A 220 28.48 -5.82 -4.27
CA ILE A 220 27.40 -5.38 -5.18
C ILE A 220 27.59 -6.03 -6.56
N GLY A 221 28.81 -6.10 -7.09
CA GLY A 221 29.13 -6.75 -8.37
C GLY A 221 28.70 -8.23 -8.38
N ARG A 222 29.11 -9.00 -7.37
CA ARG A 222 28.71 -10.42 -7.24
C ARG A 222 27.19 -10.61 -7.15
N GLN A 223 26.49 -9.72 -6.45
CA GLN A 223 25.02 -9.80 -6.36
C GLN A 223 24.36 -9.49 -7.70
N ILE A 224 24.87 -8.54 -8.46
CA ILE A 224 24.40 -8.19 -9.81
C ILE A 224 24.60 -9.38 -10.78
N GLU A 225 25.75 -10.03 -10.73
CA GLU A 225 26.06 -11.21 -11.56
C GLU A 225 25.07 -12.33 -11.26
N LEU A 226 24.91 -12.69 -9.98
CA LEU A 226 23.97 -13.74 -9.56
C LEU A 226 22.53 -13.43 -10.00
N LEU A 227 22.07 -12.19 -9.81
CA LEU A 227 20.74 -11.78 -10.24
C LEU A 227 20.60 -11.83 -11.77
N GLY A 228 21.63 -11.38 -12.50
CA GLY A 228 21.63 -11.43 -13.97
C GLY A 228 21.54 -12.84 -14.54
N GLU A 229 22.06 -13.83 -13.82
CA GLU A 229 22.05 -15.24 -14.21
C GLU A 229 20.79 -15.97 -13.76
N ARG A 230 20.37 -15.78 -12.50
CA ARG A 230 19.34 -16.63 -11.87
C ARG A 230 17.98 -15.98 -11.70
N LEU A 231 17.92 -14.63 -11.67
CA LEU A 231 16.66 -13.88 -11.46
C LEU A 231 16.73 -12.52 -12.17
N PRO A 232 16.91 -12.50 -13.51
CA PRO A 232 17.17 -11.28 -14.28
C PRO A 232 16.04 -10.23 -14.18
N GLU A 233 14.79 -10.65 -13.94
CA GLU A 233 13.65 -9.78 -13.76
C GLU A 233 13.72 -8.94 -12.46
N ALA A 234 14.44 -9.41 -11.45
CA ALA A 234 14.65 -8.68 -10.20
C ALA A 234 15.77 -7.62 -10.28
N LEU A 235 16.66 -7.76 -11.26
CA LEU A 235 17.85 -6.91 -11.39
C LEU A 235 17.53 -5.40 -11.48
N PRO A 236 16.53 -4.93 -12.26
CA PRO A 236 16.20 -3.50 -12.31
C PRO A 236 15.83 -2.93 -10.93
N LEU A 237 15.02 -3.65 -10.15
CA LEU A 237 14.61 -3.19 -8.82
C LEU A 237 15.78 -3.19 -7.83
N PHE A 238 16.62 -4.23 -7.86
CA PHE A 238 17.84 -4.31 -7.04
C PHE A 238 18.75 -3.10 -7.31
N VAL A 239 19.00 -2.80 -8.57
CA VAL A 239 19.90 -1.70 -8.98
C VAL A 239 19.31 -0.34 -8.60
N THR A 240 18.03 -0.09 -8.89
CA THR A 240 17.40 1.19 -8.54
C THR A 240 17.32 1.41 -7.02
N SER A 241 17.07 0.34 -6.27
CA SER A 241 17.15 0.37 -4.80
C SER A 241 18.56 0.70 -4.32
N GLY A 242 19.60 0.10 -4.93
CA GLY A 242 21.01 0.40 -4.62
C GLY A 242 21.38 1.87 -4.91
N LEU A 243 20.95 2.39 -6.06
CA LEU A 243 21.18 3.79 -6.42
C LEU A 243 20.49 4.76 -5.42
N ALA A 244 19.30 4.44 -4.95
CA ALA A 244 18.59 5.24 -3.94
C ALA A 244 19.29 5.25 -2.56
N GLN A 245 20.15 4.26 -2.27
CA GLN A 245 20.93 4.19 -1.02
C GLN A 245 22.17 5.09 -1.05
N LEU A 246 22.73 5.40 -2.22
CA LEU A 246 23.98 6.17 -2.33
C LEU A 246 23.93 7.53 -1.63
N PRO A 247 22.94 8.41 -1.87
CA PRO A 247 22.89 9.71 -1.19
C PRO A 247 22.68 9.57 0.33
N ILE A 248 22.11 8.47 0.80
CA ILE A 248 22.00 8.17 2.23
C ILE A 248 23.39 7.79 2.78
N ALA A 249 24.11 6.90 2.08
CA ALA A 249 25.45 6.47 2.46
C ALA A 249 26.46 7.65 2.46
N GLU A 250 26.35 8.56 1.49
CA GLU A 250 27.18 9.78 1.44
C GLU A 250 26.97 10.68 2.65
N ARG A 251 25.73 10.80 3.14
CA ARG A 251 25.40 11.59 4.33
C ARG A 251 25.88 10.95 5.63
N ILE A 252 25.98 9.62 5.68
CA ILE A 252 26.56 8.89 6.83
C ILE A 252 28.08 9.15 6.90
N GLY A 253 28.77 9.08 5.76
CA GLY A 253 30.19 9.36 5.67
C GLY A 253 31.11 8.22 6.15
N ASP A 254 30.63 7.00 6.36
CA ASP A 254 31.39 5.84 6.82
C ASP A 254 32.38 5.34 5.75
N ALA A 255 32.03 5.48 4.47
CA ALA A 255 32.84 5.04 3.35
C ALA A 255 33.50 6.22 2.61
N PRO A 256 34.71 6.02 2.05
CA PRO A 256 35.32 7.00 1.17
C PRO A 256 34.44 7.33 -0.04
N LYS A 257 34.36 8.60 -0.43
CA LYS A 257 33.60 9.05 -1.61
C LYS A 257 34.00 8.31 -2.89
N THR A 258 35.27 7.94 -3.03
CA THR A 258 35.81 7.16 -4.15
C THR A 258 35.19 5.77 -4.23
N ASP A 259 34.89 5.13 -3.10
CA ASP A 259 34.32 3.79 -3.06
C ASP A 259 32.81 3.84 -3.30
N LEU A 260 32.10 4.84 -2.78
CA LEU A 260 30.70 5.09 -3.13
C LEU A 260 30.55 5.39 -4.64
N ALA A 261 31.47 6.14 -5.23
CA ALA A 261 31.49 6.39 -6.68
C ALA A 261 31.71 5.09 -7.49
N LYS A 262 32.54 4.14 -7.01
CA LYS A 262 32.69 2.81 -7.63
C LYS A 262 31.39 2.02 -7.57
N VAL A 263 30.70 2.00 -6.42
CA VAL A 263 29.39 1.37 -6.27
C VAL A 263 28.39 1.97 -7.26
N GLY A 264 28.32 3.29 -7.38
CA GLY A 264 27.47 3.99 -8.34
C GLY A 264 27.71 3.53 -9.78
N LYS A 265 28.98 3.50 -10.21
CA LYS A 265 29.37 3.04 -11.56
C LYS A 265 28.94 1.60 -11.84
N VAL A 266 29.09 0.68 -10.87
CA VAL A 266 28.68 -0.71 -11.01
C VAL A 266 27.18 -0.82 -11.17
N LEU A 267 26.40 -0.12 -10.33
CA LEU A 267 24.93 -0.09 -10.41
C LEU A 267 24.44 0.52 -11.73
N GLU A 268 24.97 1.66 -12.15
CA GLU A 268 24.58 2.31 -13.41
C GLU A 268 24.89 1.46 -14.65
N LYS A 269 26.04 0.78 -14.68
CA LYS A 269 26.39 -0.15 -15.75
C LYS A 269 25.34 -1.27 -15.85
N ALA A 270 24.94 -1.85 -14.72
CA ALA A 270 23.95 -2.90 -14.66
C ALA A 270 22.55 -2.41 -15.10
N LEU A 271 22.17 -1.17 -14.76
CA LEU A 271 20.90 -0.57 -15.18
C LEU A 271 20.84 -0.40 -16.70
N ARG A 272 21.91 0.10 -17.32
CA ARG A 272 22.01 0.22 -18.79
C ARG A 272 21.89 -1.14 -19.47
N GLY A 273 22.56 -2.15 -18.95
CA GLY A 273 22.49 -3.52 -19.46
C GLY A 273 21.10 -4.15 -19.37
N ALA A 274 20.41 -3.97 -18.25
CA ALA A 274 19.04 -4.45 -18.07
C ALA A 274 18.05 -3.77 -19.04
N GLY A 275 18.17 -2.46 -19.27
CA GLY A 275 17.36 -1.72 -20.24
C GLY A 275 17.56 -2.19 -21.69
N ALA A 276 18.78 -2.54 -22.07
CA ALA A 276 19.09 -3.07 -23.41
C ALA A 276 18.47 -4.46 -23.62
N ARG A 277 18.52 -5.35 -22.62
CA ARG A 277 17.89 -6.68 -22.65
C ARG A 277 16.36 -6.59 -22.77
N ALA A 278 15.72 -5.70 -22.02
CA ALA A 278 14.28 -5.48 -22.08
C ALA A 278 13.81 -5.02 -23.46
N ARG A 279 14.53 -4.10 -24.11
CA ARG A 279 14.22 -3.62 -25.47
C ARG A 279 14.37 -4.73 -26.53
N ARG A 280 15.37 -5.59 -26.43
CA ARG A 280 15.55 -6.74 -27.34
C ARG A 280 14.42 -7.76 -27.18
N ALA A 281 13.98 -8.03 -25.95
CA ALA A 281 12.87 -8.95 -25.69
C ALA A 281 11.52 -8.42 -26.22
N SER A 282 11.27 -7.12 -26.17
CA SER A 282 10.05 -6.49 -26.71
C SER A 282 10.07 -6.35 -28.23
N GLY A 283 11.25 -6.12 -28.83
CA GLY A 283 11.42 -6.02 -30.29
C GLY A 283 11.20 -7.36 -31.01
N GLY A 284 11.63 -8.47 -30.40
CA GLY A 284 11.43 -9.82 -30.94
C GLY A 284 9.96 -10.26 -31.01
N LYS A 285 9.12 -9.79 -30.08
CA LYS A 285 7.66 -10.07 -30.07
C LYS A 285 6.89 -9.32 -31.15
N LYS A 286 7.36 -8.15 -31.60
CA LYS A 286 6.74 -7.40 -32.72
C LYS A 286 7.06 -8.01 -34.08
N ALA A 287 8.23 -8.62 -34.28
CA ALA A 287 8.59 -9.27 -35.53
C ALA A 287 7.83 -10.59 -35.77
N SER A 288 7.49 -11.35 -34.71
CA SER A 288 6.76 -12.60 -34.85
C SER A 288 5.24 -12.46 -35.08
N SER A 289 4.65 -11.29 -34.78
CA SER A 289 3.23 -11.01 -35.03
C SER A 289 2.96 -10.48 -36.44
N ALA A 290 3.96 -9.93 -37.13
CA ALA A 290 3.85 -9.44 -38.51
C ALA A 290 3.95 -10.55 -39.55
N GLY A 291 4.50 -11.71 -39.21
CA GLY A 291 4.72 -12.85 -40.14
C GLY A 291 3.54 -13.81 -40.28
N ARG A 292 2.40 -13.61 -39.60
CA ARG A 292 1.22 -14.51 -39.65
C ARG A 292 -0.02 -13.92 -40.33
N ARG A 293 0.17 -12.90 -41.17
CA ARG A 293 -0.92 -12.32 -41.98
C ARG A 293 -0.60 -12.36 -43.49
N ALA A 294 -0.35 -13.53 -44.02
CA ALA A 294 -0.42 -13.77 -45.45
C ALA A 294 -0.46 -15.27 -45.71
N THR A 295 -1.64 -15.84 -45.79
CA THR A 295 -2.04 -16.94 -46.68
C THR A 295 -3.35 -17.54 -46.21
N SER A 296 -4.46 -17.08 -46.78
CA SER A 296 -5.59 -17.93 -47.14
C SER A 296 -6.57 -17.09 -47.95
N SER A 297 -6.27 -16.92 -49.24
CA SER A 297 -7.28 -16.62 -50.27
C SER A 297 -7.53 -17.94 -50.98
N SER A 298 -8.76 -18.40 -50.99
CA SER A 298 -9.38 -19.03 -52.16
C SER A 298 -10.70 -19.71 -51.82
N PRO A 299 -11.56 -20.02 -52.85
CA PRO A 299 -12.88 -19.36 -52.92
C PRO A 299 -14.05 -20.37 -52.89
N SER A 300 -15.22 -19.75 -52.71
CA SER A 300 -16.58 -20.21 -53.08
C SER A 300 -16.78 -21.62 -53.63
N ARG A 301 -17.75 -22.34 -53.08
CA ARG A 301 -18.80 -23.02 -53.88
C ARG A 301 -20.11 -23.05 -53.12
N LEU A 302 -21.14 -22.52 -53.80
CA LEU A 302 -22.57 -22.73 -53.54
C LEU A 302 -22.89 -24.22 -53.49
N HIS A 303 -23.76 -24.63 -52.56
CA HIS A 303 -24.85 -25.57 -52.93
C HIS A 303 -26.07 -25.33 -52.07
N LYS A 304 -27.18 -25.01 -52.75
CA LYS A 304 -28.57 -25.07 -52.29
C LYS A 304 -28.99 -26.51 -52.00
N ARG A 305 -29.80 -26.71 -50.98
CA ARG A 305 -31.08 -27.48 -50.98
C ARG A 305 -31.52 -27.71 -49.54
N ARG A 306 -32.66 -27.11 -49.21
CA ARG A 306 -34.04 -27.63 -49.11
C ARG A 306 -34.31 -28.61 -47.98
N SER A 307 -35.00 -28.13 -46.95
CA SER A 307 -36.39 -28.47 -46.51
C SER A 307 -36.63 -29.75 -45.70
N ARG A 308 -37.49 -29.57 -44.69
CA ARG A 308 -38.39 -30.52 -44.02
C ARG A 308 -37.69 -31.32 -42.91
N THR A 309 -38.19 -31.27 -41.75
CA THR A 309 -39.52 -31.29 -41.12
C THR A 309 -39.43 -30.58 -39.77
#